data_d79b2eb3d10549edfa88bb803c0b344e
#
_entry.id   d79b2eb3d10549edfa88bb803c0b344e
#
_cell.length_a   1.000
_cell.length_b   1.000
_cell.length_c   1.000
_cell.angle_alpha   90.00
_cell.angle_beta   90.00
_cell.angle_gamma   90.00
#
_symmetry.space_group_name_H-M   'P 1'
#
loop_
_entity.id
_entity.type
_entity.pdbx_description
1 polymer ?
#
loop_
_entity_poly.entity_id
_entity_poly.type
_entity_poly.pdbx_seq_one_letter_code
_entity_poly.pdbx_strand_id
1 'polypeptide(L)'
;MRKDRTLSDSPPLRSIVGDRTTSGPTPPLTGCSTPVARRPSATEMAARDPSSFPIPINEPQRLNALRALDILDSDPEIAYDEIAELAAQVCGCPIGYISFVDDDRRWLKARYGLPPQVTNAPRGAAVCATTICGAEMLVVPDMTQDRRFDRVGVVVGDPHCRFYCGVPLITDEGYALGSLCVMDFEPRRLTFEQMEALRRLSRQVLTLLELRRRLIEHDRTIRQLDEAHREVAAQTARAQELLDNLLPAAIADELKKNGRVQPRYIRSATVLFADLQGFTLLAERAEPAALIGVLDQYFTAFDDIVARRGLEKIKTIGDAYMAVGGVPETGLRHPVDACLTALEMQATAARIKSRNDKMRLPSLELRVGIHTGPVISGVVGNHRFTFDIWGDAVNTAALMEAHCLPGRINVSETVAGHARALFELEPRGPIEAKHERTHEMFFLNRLKQEFSSDPAGRRPNESFAAEYDRLIGRSPAQPLRESSSR
;
A
#
# COMPACT_ATOMS: atom_id res chain seq x y z
N MET A 1 -40.89 47.21 -6.82
CA MET A 1 -39.77 48.16 -6.97
C MET A 1 -38.52 47.35 -6.80
N ARG A 2 -37.84 46.97 -7.87
CA ARG A 2 -36.58 47.44 -8.47
C ARG A 2 -35.47 47.47 -7.40
N LYS A 3 -34.32 46.74 -7.47
CA LYS A 3 -33.35 46.66 -8.59
C LYS A 3 -32.45 45.41 -8.47
N ASP A 4 -32.24 44.82 -9.62
CA ASP A 4 -31.11 44.02 -10.03
C ASP A 4 -29.73 44.61 -9.64
N ARG A 5 -28.77 43.77 -9.35
CA ARG A 5 -27.40 43.94 -9.86
C ARG A 5 -26.69 42.60 -10.04
N THR A 6 -26.38 42.42 -11.27
CA THR A 6 -25.60 41.38 -11.92
C THR A 6 -24.10 41.57 -11.74
N LEU A 7 -23.36 40.45 -11.87
CA LEU A 7 -22.14 40.19 -12.62
C LEU A 7 -20.75 40.60 -12.04
N SER A 8 -19.95 39.53 -11.91
CA SER A 8 -18.61 39.36 -12.48
C SER A 8 -17.47 40.15 -11.85
N ASP A 9 -16.46 39.36 -11.41
CA ASP A 9 -15.08 39.56 -11.84
C ASP A 9 -14.17 38.45 -11.29
N SER A 10 -13.76 37.56 -12.19
CA SER A 10 -12.61 36.68 -11.99
C SER A 10 -11.36 37.39 -12.55
N PRO A 11 -10.23 37.38 -11.86
CA PRO A 11 -8.99 37.95 -12.42
C PRO A 11 -8.29 36.95 -13.37
N PRO A 12 -7.60 37.44 -14.43
CA PRO A 12 -6.99 36.60 -15.44
C PRO A 12 -5.61 36.08 -15.02
N LEU A 13 -5.31 34.88 -15.51
CA LEU A 13 -3.99 34.25 -15.51
C LEU A 13 -2.95 35.14 -16.21
N ARG A 14 -1.92 35.55 -15.50
CA ARG A 14 -0.74 36.22 -16.08
C ARG A 14 0.16 35.17 -16.73
N SER A 15 0.31 35.27 -18.06
CA SER A 15 1.35 34.70 -18.86
C SER A 15 2.69 35.43 -18.55
N ILE A 16 3.71 34.69 -18.13
CA ILE A 16 5.07 35.20 -18.04
C ILE A 16 5.74 34.86 -19.37
N VAL A 17 5.70 35.83 -20.31
CA VAL A 17 6.59 35.88 -21.46
C VAL A 17 7.77 36.79 -21.04
N GLY A 18 8.91 36.19 -20.82
CA GLY A 18 10.17 36.90 -20.58
C GLY A 18 10.86 37.16 -21.90
N ASP A 19 10.84 38.42 -22.30
CA ASP A 19 11.63 38.99 -23.39
C ASP A 19 13.09 38.98 -22.99
N ARG A 20 13.96 38.32 -23.75
CA ARG A 20 15.41 38.60 -23.81
C ARG A 20 15.87 38.56 -25.24
N THR A 21 15.86 39.72 -25.83
CA THR A 21 16.68 40.07 -27.02
C THR A 21 18.13 40.17 -26.62
N THR A 22 18.98 39.27 -27.10
CA THR A 22 20.40 39.51 -27.37
C THR A 22 20.77 38.73 -28.62
N SER A 23 20.97 39.48 -29.67
CA SER A 23 21.53 39.08 -30.96
C SER A 23 23.00 38.66 -30.81
N GLY A 24 23.28 37.37 -31.03
CA GLY A 24 24.62 36.85 -31.30
C GLY A 24 24.63 36.14 -32.66
N PRO A 25 25.72 36.15 -33.43
CA PRO A 25 25.71 35.70 -34.82
C PRO A 25 25.54 34.18 -34.93
N THR A 26 24.69 33.76 -35.83
CA THR A 26 24.41 32.37 -36.23
C THR A 26 25.67 31.78 -36.89
N PRO A 27 26.16 30.61 -36.46
CA PRO A 27 27.15 29.88 -37.23
C PRO A 27 26.51 29.22 -38.45
N PRO A 28 27.25 29.02 -39.55
CA PRO A 28 26.70 28.48 -40.81
C PRO A 28 26.31 27.02 -40.66
N LEU A 29 25.15 26.67 -41.22
CA LEU A 29 24.67 25.31 -41.37
C LEU A 29 25.66 24.49 -42.23
N THR A 30 26.55 23.75 -41.59
CA THR A 30 27.29 22.71 -42.27
C THR A 30 26.36 21.54 -42.54
N GLY A 31 26.20 21.22 -43.82
CA GLY A 31 25.34 20.14 -44.32
C GLY A 31 25.66 18.80 -43.65
N CYS A 32 24.65 18.18 -43.09
CA CYS A 32 24.67 16.79 -42.67
C CYS A 32 24.67 15.88 -43.91
N SER A 33 25.86 15.62 -44.45
CA SER A 33 26.08 14.54 -45.41
C SER A 33 26.15 13.25 -44.61
N THR A 34 25.05 12.45 -44.67
CA THR A 34 25.09 11.04 -44.29
C THR A 34 26.26 10.34 -44.97
N PRO A 35 27.16 9.67 -44.25
CA PRO A 35 28.21 8.92 -44.86
C PRO A 35 27.59 7.76 -45.64
N VAL A 36 27.57 7.82 -46.96
CA VAL A 36 27.34 6.68 -47.86
C VAL A 36 28.40 5.65 -47.50
N ALA A 37 27.98 4.53 -46.95
CA ALA A 37 28.84 3.42 -46.58
C ALA A 37 29.65 3.01 -47.83
N ARG A 38 30.95 3.20 -47.76
CA ARG A 38 31.93 2.83 -48.81
C ARG A 38 31.85 1.30 -48.98
N ARG A 39 31.45 0.84 -50.16
CA ARG A 39 31.56 -0.59 -50.50
C ARG A 39 33.03 -1.00 -50.33
N PRO A 40 33.33 -2.07 -49.56
CA PRO A 40 34.68 -2.56 -49.41
C PRO A 40 35.24 -2.95 -50.78
N SER A 41 36.51 -2.59 -51.07
CA SER A 41 37.17 -2.96 -52.30
C SER A 41 37.41 -4.47 -52.37
N ALA A 42 37.51 -5.01 -53.61
CA ALA A 42 37.77 -6.42 -53.83
C ALA A 42 39.02 -6.95 -53.10
N THR A 43 39.98 -6.08 -52.80
CA THR A 43 41.21 -6.37 -52.06
C THR A 43 41.03 -6.50 -50.56
N GLU A 44 40.07 -5.79 -49.97
CA GLU A 44 39.69 -5.93 -48.55
C GLU A 44 38.84 -7.17 -48.26
N MET A 45 38.20 -7.73 -49.29
CA MET A 45 37.46 -9.01 -49.18
C MET A 45 38.38 -10.25 -49.25
N ALA A 46 39.63 -10.11 -49.76
CA ALA A 46 40.56 -11.24 -49.94
C ALA A 46 41.39 -11.61 -48.71
N ALA A 47 41.33 -10.82 -47.63
CA ALA A 47 42.13 -11.02 -46.40
C ALA A 47 41.32 -11.59 -45.18
N ARG A 48 40.07 -12.07 -45.38
CA ARG A 48 39.31 -12.69 -44.29
C ARG A 48 39.47 -14.18 -44.31
N ASP A 49 39.71 -14.75 -43.13
CA ASP A 49 39.68 -16.19 -42.88
C ASP A 49 38.37 -16.78 -43.48
N PRO A 50 38.43 -17.75 -44.43
CA PRO A 50 37.26 -18.32 -45.09
C PRO A 50 36.29 -19.02 -44.13
N SER A 51 36.63 -19.15 -42.83
CA SER A 51 35.80 -19.76 -41.79
C SER A 51 34.95 -18.76 -40.98
N SER A 52 35.05 -17.42 -41.17
CA SER A 52 34.29 -16.46 -40.41
C SER A 52 33.18 -15.79 -41.24
N PHE A 53 31.92 -16.09 -40.91
CA PHE A 53 30.78 -15.36 -41.45
C PHE A 53 30.76 -13.89 -41.00
N PRO A 54 30.20 -12.97 -41.81
CA PRO A 54 30.17 -11.54 -41.48
C PRO A 54 29.31 -11.28 -40.24
N ILE A 55 29.69 -10.25 -39.48
CA ILE A 55 28.96 -9.76 -38.31
C ILE A 55 28.24 -8.45 -38.69
N PRO A 56 26.95 -8.28 -38.36
CA PRO A 56 26.24 -7.03 -38.60
C PRO A 56 26.89 -5.83 -37.90
N ILE A 57 26.84 -4.65 -38.53
CA ILE A 57 27.45 -3.41 -37.97
C ILE A 57 26.83 -3.00 -36.62
N ASN A 58 25.55 -3.31 -36.42
CA ASN A 58 24.76 -2.99 -35.22
C ASN A 58 24.65 -4.21 -34.26
N GLU A 59 25.65 -5.07 -34.24
CA GLU A 59 25.60 -6.33 -33.48
C GLU A 59 25.25 -6.18 -32.00
N PRO A 60 25.84 -5.24 -31.22
CA PRO A 60 25.50 -5.11 -29.83
C PRO A 60 24.00 -4.76 -29.59
N GLN A 61 23.46 -3.86 -30.42
CA GLN A 61 22.04 -3.47 -30.33
C GLN A 61 21.13 -4.60 -30.78
N ARG A 62 21.49 -5.33 -31.84
CA ARG A 62 20.79 -6.49 -32.33
C ARG A 62 20.69 -7.58 -31.25
N LEU A 63 21.81 -7.91 -30.61
CA LEU A 63 21.85 -8.88 -29.52
C LEU A 63 21.00 -8.45 -28.31
N ASN A 64 21.04 -7.18 -27.96
CA ASN A 64 20.19 -6.66 -26.91
C ASN A 64 18.69 -6.80 -27.25
N ALA A 65 18.32 -6.48 -28.50
CA ALA A 65 16.95 -6.64 -28.98
C ALA A 65 16.52 -8.13 -28.97
N LEU A 66 17.39 -9.03 -29.39
CA LEU A 66 17.13 -10.48 -29.36
C LEU A 66 16.93 -10.99 -27.92
N ARG A 67 17.83 -10.63 -27.01
CA ARG A 67 17.76 -11.06 -25.60
C ARG A 67 16.54 -10.48 -24.87
N ALA A 68 16.10 -9.27 -25.22
CA ALA A 68 14.90 -8.66 -24.65
C ALA A 68 13.61 -9.43 -24.96
N LEU A 69 13.59 -10.28 -25.98
CA LEU A 69 12.45 -11.12 -26.34
C LEU A 69 12.34 -12.40 -25.51
N ASP A 70 13.40 -12.76 -24.77
CA ASP A 70 13.47 -14.02 -24.02
C ASP A 70 13.01 -15.23 -24.85
N ILE A 71 13.44 -15.27 -26.15
CA ILE A 71 13.06 -16.28 -27.13
C ILE A 71 14.06 -17.41 -27.21
N LEU A 72 15.35 -17.12 -26.92
CA LEU A 72 16.41 -18.12 -26.95
C LEU A 72 16.17 -19.16 -25.86
N ASP A 73 16.40 -20.43 -26.21
CA ASP A 73 16.21 -21.59 -25.34
C ASP A 73 14.78 -21.74 -24.75
N SER A 74 13.80 -21.02 -25.32
CA SER A 74 12.40 -21.18 -24.96
C SER A 74 11.81 -22.48 -25.50
N ASP A 75 10.76 -22.99 -24.85
CA ASP A 75 10.05 -24.19 -25.26
C ASP A 75 9.51 -24.08 -26.69
N PRO A 76 9.33 -25.22 -27.39
CA PRO A 76 8.66 -25.26 -28.69
C PRO A 76 7.27 -24.62 -28.62
N GLU A 77 6.92 -23.88 -29.67
CA GLU A 77 5.60 -23.21 -29.77
C GLU A 77 5.01 -23.58 -31.15
N ILE A 78 3.81 -24.14 -31.14
CA ILE A 78 3.10 -24.62 -32.33
C ILE A 78 3.04 -23.58 -33.44
N ALA A 79 2.80 -22.32 -33.10
CA ALA A 79 2.70 -21.26 -34.12
C ALA A 79 3.96 -21.03 -34.93
N TYR A 80 5.15 -21.22 -34.34
CA TYR A 80 6.40 -21.13 -35.06
C TYR A 80 6.69 -22.42 -35.87
N ASP A 81 6.34 -23.58 -35.32
CA ASP A 81 6.52 -24.87 -36.01
C ASP A 81 5.66 -24.95 -37.28
N GLU A 82 4.39 -24.55 -37.21
CA GLU A 82 3.49 -24.46 -38.36
C GLU A 82 4.01 -23.50 -39.45
N ILE A 83 4.59 -22.37 -39.08
CA ILE A 83 5.20 -21.46 -40.07
C ILE A 83 6.40 -22.09 -40.75
N ALA A 84 7.26 -22.81 -40.01
CA ALA A 84 8.41 -23.51 -40.56
C ALA A 84 7.98 -24.61 -41.53
N GLU A 85 6.96 -25.39 -41.17
CA GLU A 85 6.37 -26.41 -42.02
C GLU A 85 5.76 -25.82 -43.29
N LEU A 86 4.90 -24.78 -43.16
CA LEU A 86 4.29 -24.11 -44.33
C LEU A 86 5.33 -23.51 -45.25
N ALA A 87 6.43 -22.95 -44.75
CA ALA A 87 7.52 -22.44 -45.57
C ALA A 87 8.15 -23.55 -46.40
N ALA A 88 8.40 -24.73 -45.84
CA ALA A 88 8.91 -25.89 -46.52
C ALA A 88 7.92 -26.39 -47.58
N GLN A 89 6.66 -26.58 -47.23
CA GLN A 89 5.59 -27.07 -48.14
C GLN A 89 5.36 -26.14 -49.33
N VAL A 90 5.22 -24.84 -49.11
CA VAL A 90 5.01 -23.86 -50.20
C VAL A 90 6.19 -23.85 -51.18
N CYS A 91 7.41 -23.97 -50.67
CA CYS A 91 8.59 -24.01 -51.51
C CYS A 91 8.87 -25.41 -52.12
N GLY A 92 8.16 -26.44 -51.67
CA GLY A 92 8.41 -27.83 -52.02
C GLY A 92 9.78 -28.31 -51.55
N CYS A 93 10.29 -27.77 -50.44
CA CYS A 93 11.58 -28.11 -49.87
C CYS A 93 11.41 -29.13 -48.72
N PRO A 94 12.34 -30.08 -48.54
CA PRO A 94 12.28 -31.06 -47.46
C PRO A 94 12.55 -30.46 -46.07
N ILE A 95 13.18 -29.26 -45.98
CA ILE A 95 13.59 -28.62 -44.73
C ILE A 95 13.06 -27.19 -44.67
N GLY A 96 12.43 -26.84 -43.54
CA GLY A 96 12.06 -25.48 -43.18
C GLY A 96 12.39 -25.22 -41.72
N TYR A 97 12.86 -24.01 -41.39
CA TYR A 97 13.15 -23.66 -39.98
C TYR A 97 13.16 -22.17 -39.73
N ILE A 98 12.90 -21.82 -38.48
CA ILE A 98 13.08 -20.46 -37.94
C ILE A 98 14.29 -20.49 -37.02
N SER A 99 15.26 -19.64 -37.30
CA SER A 99 16.48 -19.53 -36.49
C SER A 99 16.71 -18.14 -35.98
N PHE A 100 17.28 -18.03 -34.77
CA PHE A 100 17.85 -16.83 -34.21
C PHE A 100 19.36 -16.94 -34.10
N VAL A 101 20.06 -15.84 -34.34
CA VAL A 101 21.52 -15.80 -34.31
C VAL A 101 21.98 -15.04 -33.07
N ASP A 102 22.52 -15.77 -32.12
CA ASP A 102 23.12 -15.23 -30.90
C ASP A 102 24.59 -14.85 -31.16
N ASP A 103 25.29 -14.51 -30.11
CA ASP A 103 26.68 -14.08 -30.12
C ASP A 103 27.61 -15.16 -30.72
N ASP A 104 27.50 -16.39 -30.26
CA ASP A 104 28.36 -17.51 -30.58
C ASP A 104 27.67 -18.63 -31.38
N ARG A 105 26.33 -18.64 -31.42
CA ARG A 105 25.53 -19.73 -31.99
C ARG A 105 24.34 -19.25 -32.82
N ARG A 106 23.89 -20.16 -33.69
CA ARG A 106 22.58 -20.13 -34.31
C ARG A 106 21.68 -21.10 -33.51
N TRP A 107 20.54 -20.64 -33.00
CA TRP A 107 19.56 -21.46 -32.31
C TRP A 107 18.26 -21.58 -33.14
N LEU A 108 17.65 -22.79 -33.16
CA LEU A 108 16.41 -23.04 -33.89
C LEU A 108 15.20 -22.93 -32.94
N LYS A 109 14.30 -22.02 -33.25
CA LYS A 109 12.99 -21.90 -32.55
C LYS A 109 12.01 -22.94 -33.08
N ALA A 110 12.00 -23.14 -34.38
CA ALA A 110 11.12 -24.08 -35.09
C ALA A 110 11.86 -24.79 -36.19
N ARG A 111 11.46 -26.01 -36.50
CA ARG A 111 12.07 -26.85 -37.54
C ARG A 111 11.09 -27.86 -38.11
N TYR A 112 11.19 -28.05 -39.41
CA TYR A 112 10.51 -29.10 -40.18
C TYR A 112 11.54 -29.85 -41.02
N GLY A 113 11.46 -31.20 -41.10
CA GLY A 113 12.39 -32.02 -41.86
C GLY A 113 13.80 -32.15 -41.26
N LEU A 114 14.04 -31.62 -40.06
CA LEU A 114 15.28 -31.78 -39.31
C LEU A 114 15.09 -32.66 -38.08
N PRO A 115 16.11 -33.48 -37.71
CA PRO A 115 16.04 -34.27 -36.48
C PRO A 115 15.82 -33.38 -35.21
N PRO A 116 15.10 -33.85 -34.20
CA PRO A 116 14.84 -33.09 -32.97
C PRO A 116 16.10 -32.61 -32.22
N GLN A 117 17.20 -33.32 -32.37
CA GLN A 117 18.48 -33.01 -31.73
C GLN A 117 19.20 -31.81 -32.34
N VAL A 118 18.85 -31.46 -33.61
CA VAL A 118 19.42 -30.30 -34.29
C VAL A 118 18.75 -29.02 -33.79
N THR A 119 19.26 -28.48 -32.68
CA THR A 119 18.76 -27.21 -32.06
C THR A 119 19.73 -26.08 -32.22
N ASN A 120 21.02 -26.35 -32.18
CA ASN A 120 22.10 -25.37 -32.20
C ASN A 120 23.15 -25.69 -33.26
N ALA A 121 23.83 -24.66 -33.73
CA ALA A 121 25.07 -24.77 -34.47
C ALA A 121 25.98 -23.60 -34.15
N PRO A 122 27.31 -23.75 -34.19
CA PRO A 122 28.22 -22.61 -34.07
C PRO A 122 27.85 -21.55 -35.11
N ARG A 123 27.86 -20.27 -34.69
CA ARG A 123 27.51 -19.15 -35.58
C ARG A 123 28.34 -19.14 -36.85
N GLY A 124 29.65 -19.41 -36.74
CA GLY A 124 30.57 -19.50 -37.87
C GLY A 124 30.37 -20.65 -38.83
N ALA A 125 29.44 -21.57 -38.52
CA ALA A 125 29.06 -22.68 -39.40
C ALA A 125 27.63 -22.55 -39.99
N ALA A 126 26.93 -21.45 -39.65
CA ALA A 126 25.53 -21.29 -39.98
C ALA A 126 25.31 -20.28 -41.12
N VAL A 127 24.73 -20.71 -42.23
CA VAL A 127 24.39 -19.85 -43.41
C VAL A 127 23.50 -18.70 -43.01
N CYS A 128 22.65 -18.86 -41.99
CA CYS A 128 21.78 -17.81 -41.41
C CYS A 128 22.57 -16.61 -40.92
N ALA A 129 23.81 -16.77 -40.44
CA ALA A 129 24.68 -15.67 -40.04
C ALA A 129 25.00 -14.70 -41.19
N THR A 130 25.03 -15.21 -42.42
CA THR A 130 25.14 -14.36 -43.63
C THR A 130 23.80 -13.68 -43.94
N THR A 131 22.67 -14.39 -43.76
CA THR A 131 21.32 -13.85 -44.04
C THR A 131 21.03 -12.61 -43.19
N ILE A 132 21.40 -12.62 -41.92
CA ILE A 132 21.14 -11.47 -41.01
C ILE A 132 22.02 -10.24 -41.28
N CYS A 133 23.05 -10.36 -42.13
CA CYS A 133 23.90 -9.24 -42.53
C CYS A 133 23.32 -8.44 -43.70
N GLY A 134 22.29 -8.97 -44.38
CA GLY A 134 21.57 -8.33 -45.47
C GLY A 134 20.15 -7.92 -45.07
N ALA A 135 19.61 -6.94 -45.80
CA ALA A 135 18.19 -6.55 -45.65
C ALA A 135 17.27 -7.40 -46.56
N GLU A 136 17.84 -8.06 -47.57
CA GLU A 136 17.12 -8.80 -48.56
C GLU A 136 17.19 -10.32 -48.34
N MET A 137 16.23 -11.04 -48.93
CA MET A 137 16.22 -12.48 -48.95
C MET A 137 17.52 -13.01 -49.59
N LEU A 138 18.19 -13.92 -48.91
CA LEU A 138 19.37 -14.63 -49.45
C LEU A 138 18.90 -15.90 -50.16
N VAL A 139 19.07 -15.98 -51.48
CA VAL A 139 18.78 -17.17 -52.28
C VAL A 139 20.08 -17.72 -52.85
N VAL A 140 20.36 -19.01 -52.59
CA VAL A 140 21.54 -19.73 -53.06
C VAL A 140 21.03 -20.97 -53.83
N PRO A 141 20.91 -20.90 -55.18
CA PRO A 141 20.33 -21.96 -55.97
C PRO A 141 21.14 -23.27 -55.95
N ASP A 142 22.47 -23.19 -55.81
CA ASP A 142 23.37 -24.30 -55.60
C ASP A 142 24.52 -23.86 -54.68
N MET A 143 24.51 -24.36 -53.47
CA MET A 143 25.49 -24.03 -52.45
C MET A 143 26.90 -24.52 -52.78
N THR A 144 27.04 -25.55 -53.63
CA THR A 144 28.35 -26.06 -54.09
C THR A 144 29.02 -25.13 -55.07
N GLN A 145 28.27 -24.28 -55.75
CA GLN A 145 28.77 -23.29 -56.69
C GLN A 145 29.01 -21.89 -56.07
N ASP A 146 28.60 -21.71 -54.83
CA ASP A 146 28.79 -20.44 -54.12
C ASP A 146 29.97 -20.55 -53.14
N ARG A 147 31.06 -19.83 -53.45
CA ARG A 147 32.31 -19.84 -52.66
C ARG A 147 32.12 -19.43 -51.20
N ARG A 148 31.00 -18.81 -50.83
CA ARG A 148 30.67 -18.49 -49.46
C ARG A 148 30.24 -19.69 -48.66
N PHE A 149 29.71 -20.74 -49.35
CA PHE A 149 29.03 -21.84 -48.68
C PHE A 149 29.52 -23.24 -49.11
N ASP A 150 30.35 -23.33 -50.15
CA ASP A 150 30.85 -24.61 -50.74
C ASP A 150 31.57 -25.51 -49.73
N ARG A 151 32.09 -24.94 -48.63
CA ARG A 151 32.81 -25.64 -47.56
C ARG A 151 32.03 -25.73 -46.23
N VAL A 152 30.81 -25.25 -46.15
CA VAL A 152 30.00 -25.35 -44.94
C VAL A 152 29.65 -26.82 -44.67
N GLY A 153 29.68 -27.21 -43.39
CA GLY A 153 29.48 -28.60 -42.97
C GLY A 153 28.22 -29.26 -43.50
N VAL A 154 27.09 -28.57 -43.62
CA VAL A 154 25.84 -29.10 -44.18
C VAL A 154 25.88 -29.29 -45.70
N VAL A 155 26.90 -28.78 -46.41
CA VAL A 155 27.12 -28.91 -47.85
C VAL A 155 28.10 -30.05 -48.17
N VAL A 156 29.22 -30.09 -47.42
CA VAL A 156 30.27 -31.09 -47.64
C VAL A 156 30.01 -32.38 -46.88
N GLY A 157 29.31 -32.34 -45.78
CA GLY A 157 28.90 -33.49 -44.96
C GLY A 157 27.40 -33.72 -45.02
N ASP A 158 26.93 -34.71 -44.24
CA ASP A 158 25.50 -34.98 -44.09
C ASP A 158 24.76 -33.75 -43.53
N PRO A 159 23.61 -33.35 -44.12
CA PRO A 159 22.79 -34.05 -45.12
C PRO A 159 23.04 -33.64 -46.58
N HIS A 160 24.17 -33.07 -46.91
CA HIS A 160 24.56 -32.68 -48.28
C HIS A 160 23.61 -31.68 -48.96
N CYS A 161 23.23 -30.64 -48.25
CA CYS A 161 22.35 -29.58 -48.78
C CYS A 161 22.95 -28.90 -50.01
N ARG A 162 22.08 -28.60 -50.97
CA ARG A 162 22.44 -27.96 -52.26
C ARG A 162 21.78 -26.61 -52.43
N PHE A 163 20.59 -26.45 -51.94
CA PHE A 163 19.80 -25.21 -52.01
C PHE A 163 19.59 -24.61 -50.66
N TYR A 164 19.62 -23.25 -50.58
CA TYR A 164 19.27 -22.48 -49.43
C TYR A 164 18.49 -21.22 -49.84
N CYS A 165 17.43 -20.92 -49.09
CA CYS A 165 16.79 -19.63 -49.14
C CYS A 165 16.45 -19.17 -47.71
N GLY A 166 16.88 -17.97 -47.33
CA GLY A 166 16.63 -17.39 -46.03
C GLY A 166 16.09 -15.94 -46.10
N VAL A 167 15.02 -15.68 -45.42
CA VAL A 167 14.45 -14.32 -45.25
C VAL A 167 14.84 -13.81 -43.90
N PRO A 168 15.55 -12.67 -43.80
CA PRO A 168 15.93 -12.10 -42.51
C PRO A 168 14.69 -11.62 -41.74
N LEU A 169 14.67 -11.85 -40.43
CA LEU A 169 13.66 -11.38 -39.53
C LEU A 169 14.12 -10.04 -38.96
N ILE A 170 13.69 -8.95 -39.58
CA ILE A 170 14.12 -7.59 -39.25
C ILE A 170 13.01 -6.89 -38.49
N THR A 171 13.31 -6.43 -37.27
CA THR A 171 12.39 -5.62 -36.47
C THR A 171 12.15 -4.24 -37.07
N ASP A 172 11.12 -3.53 -36.61
CA ASP A 172 10.82 -2.17 -37.05
C ASP A 172 11.97 -1.19 -36.76
N GLU A 173 12.78 -1.48 -35.74
CA GLU A 173 13.98 -0.73 -35.39
C GLU A 173 15.20 -1.08 -36.30
N GLY A 174 15.05 -2.03 -37.23
CA GLY A 174 16.09 -2.42 -38.21
C GLY A 174 17.08 -3.47 -37.71
N TYR A 175 16.75 -4.23 -36.67
CA TYR A 175 17.62 -5.33 -36.17
C TYR A 175 17.23 -6.67 -36.78
N ALA A 176 18.14 -7.28 -37.50
CA ALA A 176 17.96 -8.64 -38.03
C ALA A 176 18.26 -9.70 -36.95
N LEU A 177 17.23 -10.21 -36.30
CA LEU A 177 17.35 -11.10 -35.14
C LEU A 177 17.67 -12.55 -35.55
N GLY A 178 17.21 -12.94 -36.72
CA GLY A 178 17.30 -14.32 -37.23
C GLY A 178 16.78 -14.41 -38.63
N SER A 179 16.35 -15.60 -39.05
CA SER A 179 15.82 -15.85 -40.40
C SER A 179 14.81 -16.98 -40.44
N LEU A 180 13.84 -16.86 -41.34
CA LEU A 180 12.99 -17.95 -41.82
C LEU A 180 13.68 -18.56 -43.04
N CYS A 181 13.98 -19.88 -42.98
CA CYS A 181 14.82 -20.54 -43.98
C CYS A 181 14.15 -21.80 -44.54
N VAL A 182 14.43 -22.08 -45.80
CA VAL A 182 14.16 -23.37 -46.43
C VAL A 182 15.43 -23.90 -47.08
N MET A 183 15.62 -25.22 -47.07
CA MET A 183 16.77 -25.92 -47.68
C MET A 183 16.33 -27.17 -48.45
N ASP A 184 17.14 -27.54 -49.42
CA ASP A 184 16.93 -28.75 -50.20
C ASP A 184 18.26 -29.48 -50.44
N PHE A 185 18.17 -30.78 -50.70
CA PHE A 185 19.30 -31.66 -51.06
C PHE A 185 19.65 -31.59 -52.54
N GLU A 186 18.80 -30.94 -53.35
CA GLU A 186 18.99 -30.70 -54.78
C GLU A 186 19.08 -29.21 -55.07
N PRO A 187 19.84 -28.79 -56.12
CA PRO A 187 19.80 -27.41 -56.61
C PRO A 187 18.40 -27.02 -57.02
N ARG A 188 17.98 -25.78 -56.62
CA ARG A 188 16.60 -25.32 -56.85
C ARG A 188 16.54 -23.83 -57.18
N ARG A 189 15.50 -23.48 -57.92
CA ARG A 189 15.10 -22.07 -58.12
C ARG A 189 13.67 -21.88 -57.65
N LEU A 190 13.45 -20.91 -56.79
CA LEU A 190 12.09 -20.54 -56.32
C LEU A 190 11.38 -19.65 -57.37
N THR A 191 10.08 -19.83 -57.49
CA THR A 191 9.24 -18.92 -58.28
C THR A 191 9.02 -17.61 -57.51
N PHE A 192 8.52 -16.58 -58.19
CA PHE A 192 8.20 -15.30 -57.55
C PHE A 192 7.15 -15.50 -56.46
N GLU A 193 6.13 -16.33 -56.69
CA GLU A 193 5.06 -16.60 -55.72
C GLU A 193 5.59 -17.29 -54.46
N GLN A 194 6.55 -18.22 -54.62
CA GLN A 194 7.18 -18.90 -53.49
C GLN A 194 8.02 -17.91 -52.66
N MET A 195 8.76 -17.02 -53.27
CA MET A 195 9.53 -15.97 -52.60
C MET A 195 8.61 -14.98 -51.86
N GLU A 196 7.48 -14.59 -52.48
CA GLU A 196 6.49 -13.73 -51.82
C GLU A 196 5.80 -14.43 -50.64
N ALA A 197 5.53 -15.74 -50.76
CA ALA A 197 4.99 -16.51 -49.63
C ALA A 197 5.96 -16.55 -48.44
N LEU A 198 7.25 -16.76 -48.69
CA LEU A 198 8.28 -16.71 -47.62
C LEU A 198 8.36 -15.34 -46.97
N ARG A 199 8.26 -14.23 -47.75
CA ARG A 199 8.21 -12.87 -47.18
C ARG A 199 6.95 -12.65 -46.31
N ARG A 200 5.80 -13.20 -46.71
CA ARG A 200 4.57 -13.13 -45.91
C ARG A 200 4.70 -13.92 -44.63
N LEU A 201 5.23 -15.13 -44.67
CA LEU A 201 5.46 -15.98 -43.51
C LEU A 201 6.48 -15.34 -42.53
N SER A 202 7.55 -14.72 -43.08
CA SER A 202 8.53 -14.03 -42.23
C SER A 202 7.89 -12.85 -41.47
N ARG A 203 6.94 -12.12 -42.08
CA ARG A 203 6.15 -11.07 -41.38
C ARG A 203 5.28 -11.66 -40.28
N GLN A 204 4.71 -12.87 -40.42
CA GLN A 204 3.98 -13.54 -39.35
C GLN A 204 4.89 -13.86 -38.17
N VAL A 205 6.12 -14.33 -38.44
CA VAL A 205 7.12 -14.54 -37.36
C VAL A 205 7.40 -13.24 -36.63
N LEU A 206 7.59 -12.13 -37.34
CA LEU A 206 7.85 -10.84 -36.76
C LEU A 206 6.64 -10.35 -35.90
N THR A 207 5.41 -10.61 -36.38
CA THR A 207 4.20 -10.30 -35.58
C THR A 207 4.15 -11.09 -34.29
N LEU A 208 4.51 -12.37 -34.31
CA LEU A 208 4.59 -13.19 -33.08
C LEU A 208 5.67 -12.69 -32.12
N LEU A 209 6.82 -12.26 -32.63
CA LEU A 209 7.89 -11.68 -31.81
C LEU A 209 7.47 -10.37 -31.17
N GLU A 210 6.78 -9.50 -31.91
CA GLU A 210 6.27 -8.23 -31.37
C GLU A 210 5.20 -8.48 -30.30
N LEU A 211 4.29 -9.42 -30.53
CA LEU A 211 3.30 -9.81 -29.52
C LEU A 211 3.98 -10.32 -28.24
N ARG A 212 5.01 -11.17 -28.37
CA ARG A 212 5.80 -11.66 -27.25
C ARG A 212 6.46 -10.51 -26.48
N ARG A 213 7.06 -9.56 -27.18
CA ARG A 213 7.66 -8.36 -26.58
C ARG A 213 6.64 -7.59 -25.74
N ARG A 214 5.46 -7.33 -26.31
CA ARG A 214 4.37 -6.62 -25.61
C ARG A 214 3.88 -7.37 -24.39
N LEU A 215 3.77 -8.68 -24.44
CA LEU A 215 3.37 -9.50 -23.30
C LEU A 215 4.38 -9.39 -22.14
N ILE A 216 5.68 -9.43 -22.44
CA ILE A 216 6.74 -9.25 -21.43
C ILE A 216 6.68 -7.86 -20.79
N GLU A 217 6.52 -6.81 -21.60
CA GLU A 217 6.38 -5.43 -21.11
C GLU A 217 5.13 -5.25 -20.23
N HIS A 218 4.02 -5.83 -20.67
CA HIS A 218 2.75 -5.76 -19.92
C HIS A 218 2.86 -6.48 -18.57
N ASP A 219 3.46 -7.67 -18.53
CA ASP A 219 3.68 -8.42 -17.28
C ASP A 219 4.56 -7.62 -16.28
N ARG A 220 5.61 -6.98 -16.77
CA ARG A 220 6.45 -6.09 -15.95
C ARG A 220 5.65 -4.92 -15.36
N THR A 221 4.82 -4.30 -16.20
CA THR A 221 3.97 -3.16 -15.77
C THR A 221 2.96 -3.59 -14.70
N ILE A 222 2.32 -4.75 -14.87
CA ILE A 222 1.40 -5.30 -13.87
C ILE A 222 2.11 -5.51 -12.53
N ARG A 223 3.29 -6.13 -12.54
CA ARG A 223 4.05 -6.36 -11.30
C ARG A 223 4.42 -5.06 -10.60
N GLN A 224 4.87 -4.05 -11.32
CA GLN A 224 5.18 -2.73 -10.76
C GLN A 224 3.93 -2.05 -10.17
N LEU A 225 2.79 -2.16 -10.85
CA LEU A 225 1.52 -1.61 -10.35
C LEU A 225 1.05 -2.32 -9.08
N ASP A 226 1.18 -3.64 -9.01
CA ASP A 226 0.84 -4.42 -7.82
C ASP A 226 1.72 -4.07 -6.62
N GLU A 227 3.02 -3.87 -6.83
CA GLU A 227 3.93 -3.40 -5.77
C GLU A 227 3.56 -2.02 -5.27
N ALA A 228 3.29 -1.07 -6.17
CA ALA A 228 2.86 0.28 -5.81
C ALA A 228 1.53 0.28 -5.04
N HIS A 229 0.56 -0.52 -5.47
CA HIS A 229 -0.72 -0.68 -4.75
C HIS A 229 -0.54 -1.20 -3.33
N ARG A 230 0.32 -2.21 -3.13
CA ARG A 230 0.61 -2.75 -1.79
C ARG A 230 1.25 -1.71 -0.89
N GLU A 231 2.17 -0.92 -1.42
CA GLU A 231 2.82 0.15 -0.66
C GLU A 231 1.82 1.24 -0.23
N VAL A 232 0.98 1.72 -1.15
CA VAL A 232 -0.07 2.70 -0.85
C VAL A 232 -1.07 2.16 0.19
N ALA A 233 -1.49 0.90 0.05
CA ALA A 233 -2.39 0.26 1.03
C ALA A 233 -1.75 0.19 2.42
N ALA A 234 -0.46 -0.16 2.52
CA ALA A 234 0.26 -0.21 3.78
C ALA A 234 0.42 1.18 4.42
N GLN A 235 0.72 2.21 3.62
CA GLN A 235 0.81 3.60 4.10
C GLN A 235 -0.55 4.10 4.58
N THR A 236 -1.63 3.80 3.84
CA THR A 236 -2.99 4.17 4.22
C THR A 236 -3.41 3.51 5.52
N ALA A 237 -3.11 2.21 5.70
CA ALA A 237 -3.39 1.49 6.93
C ALA A 237 -2.66 2.08 8.15
N ARG A 238 -1.36 2.42 7.99
CA ARG A 238 -0.57 3.08 9.05
C ARG A 238 -1.11 4.46 9.40
N ALA A 239 -1.48 5.26 8.41
CA ALA A 239 -2.07 6.58 8.63
C ALA A 239 -3.42 6.45 9.35
N GLN A 240 -4.22 5.44 9.02
CA GLN A 240 -5.46 5.12 9.69
C GLN A 240 -5.25 4.77 11.17
N GLU A 241 -4.34 3.85 11.46
CA GLU A 241 -3.99 3.44 12.82
C GLU A 241 -3.54 4.62 13.69
N LEU A 242 -2.72 5.51 13.13
CA LEU A 242 -2.28 6.72 13.83
C LEU A 242 -3.45 7.67 14.14
N LEU A 243 -4.39 7.85 13.21
CA LEU A 243 -5.58 8.69 13.43
C LEU A 243 -6.52 8.08 14.49
N ASP A 244 -6.72 6.77 14.46
CA ASP A 244 -7.59 6.07 15.39
C ASP A 244 -7.02 6.06 16.83
N ASN A 245 -5.69 6.16 16.96
CA ASN A 245 -5.02 6.33 18.25
C ASN A 245 -5.07 7.76 18.81
N LEU A 246 -5.38 8.76 17.98
CA LEU A 246 -5.41 10.17 18.37
C LEU A 246 -6.82 10.72 18.58
N LEU A 247 -7.82 10.14 17.92
CA LEU A 247 -9.20 10.64 17.92
C LEU A 247 -10.18 9.48 18.13
N PRO A 248 -11.33 9.69 18.80
CA PRO A 248 -12.40 8.70 18.82
C PRO A 248 -12.82 8.32 17.40
N ALA A 249 -13.08 7.03 17.16
CA ALA A 249 -13.31 6.48 15.81
C ALA A 249 -14.38 7.25 15.01
N ALA A 250 -15.52 7.59 15.65
CA ALA A 250 -16.58 8.36 15.01
C ALA A 250 -16.15 9.78 14.60
N ILE A 251 -15.24 10.39 15.37
CA ILE A 251 -14.68 11.72 15.10
C ILE A 251 -13.64 11.64 13.97
N ALA A 252 -12.79 10.62 14.00
CA ALA A 252 -11.82 10.35 12.93
C ALA A 252 -12.53 10.12 11.60
N ASP A 253 -13.62 9.37 11.56
CA ASP A 253 -14.44 9.13 10.37
C ASP A 253 -15.11 10.39 9.84
N GLU A 254 -15.64 11.24 10.73
CA GLU A 254 -16.23 12.52 10.33
C GLU A 254 -15.16 13.46 9.74
N LEU A 255 -13.98 13.52 10.35
CA LEU A 255 -12.86 14.33 9.87
C LEU A 255 -12.41 13.87 8.47
N LYS A 256 -12.30 12.57 8.24
CA LYS A 256 -11.94 11.99 6.91
C LYS A 256 -12.96 12.32 5.84
N LYS A 257 -14.25 12.17 6.16
CA LYS A 257 -15.33 12.39 5.19
C LYS A 257 -15.53 13.86 4.83
N ASN A 258 -15.41 14.74 5.82
CA ASN A 258 -15.84 16.13 5.70
C ASN A 258 -14.69 17.14 5.77
N GLY A 259 -13.44 16.69 6.07
CA GLY A 259 -12.29 17.56 6.31
C GLY A 259 -12.38 18.41 7.58
N ARG A 260 -13.48 18.28 8.33
CA ARG A 260 -13.75 19.02 9.58
C ARG A 260 -14.75 18.27 10.44
N VAL A 261 -14.71 18.51 11.75
CA VAL A 261 -15.68 18.00 12.73
C VAL A 261 -16.57 19.15 13.21
N GLN A 262 -17.89 18.94 13.21
CA GLN A 262 -18.83 19.94 13.69
C GLN A 262 -18.93 19.89 15.21
N PRO A 263 -18.87 21.05 15.91
CA PRO A 263 -19.13 21.09 17.35
C PRO A 263 -20.55 20.58 17.67
N ARG A 264 -20.68 19.76 18.71
CA ARG A 264 -21.96 19.14 19.10
C ARG A 264 -22.32 19.53 20.53
N TYR A 265 -23.51 20.01 20.70
CA TYR A 265 -24.09 20.21 22.05
C TYR A 265 -24.73 18.90 22.53
N ILE A 266 -24.23 18.37 23.64
CA ILE A 266 -24.66 17.12 24.25
C ILE A 266 -25.36 17.50 25.56
N ARG A 267 -26.66 17.22 25.66
CA ARG A 267 -27.51 17.61 26.78
C ARG A 267 -27.14 16.89 28.08
N SER A 268 -26.62 15.67 27.98
CA SER A 268 -26.23 14.85 29.13
C SER A 268 -24.98 14.06 28.80
N ALA A 269 -23.88 14.35 29.46
CA ALA A 269 -22.64 13.61 29.46
C ALA A 269 -22.15 13.46 30.89
N THR A 270 -21.47 12.38 31.23
CA THR A 270 -20.87 12.21 32.56
C THR A 270 -19.36 12.34 32.44
N VAL A 271 -18.84 13.37 33.10
CA VAL A 271 -17.41 13.67 33.15
C VAL A 271 -16.81 13.06 34.41
N LEU A 272 -15.70 12.37 34.26
CA LEU A 272 -14.92 11.75 35.32
C LEU A 272 -13.51 12.36 35.32
N PHE A 273 -13.08 12.90 36.45
CA PHE A 273 -11.70 13.25 36.75
C PHE A 273 -11.13 12.27 37.76
N ALA A 274 -9.90 11.80 37.53
CA ALA A 274 -9.18 10.93 38.43
C ALA A 274 -7.74 11.44 38.60
N ASP A 275 -7.35 11.83 39.81
CA ASP A 275 -6.09 12.48 40.11
C ASP A 275 -5.24 11.66 41.09
N LEU A 276 -3.93 11.62 40.84
CA LEU A 276 -2.98 10.83 41.61
C LEU A 276 -2.32 11.67 42.70
N GLN A 277 -2.82 11.55 43.92
CA GLN A 277 -2.36 12.33 45.07
C GLN A 277 -0.91 12.00 45.45
N GLY A 278 -0.12 13.05 45.67
CA GLY A 278 1.29 12.95 46.03
C GLY A 278 2.24 12.99 44.81
N PHE A 279 1.68 13.11 43.59
CA PHE A 279 2.47 13.18 42.39
C PHE A 279 3.43 14.39 42.37
N THR A 280 2.97 15.59 42.74
CA THR A 280 3.81 16.79 42.76
C THR A 280 5.05 16.62 43.65
N LEU A 281 4.87 16.05 44.84
CA LEU A 281 5.99 15.76 45.73
C LEU A 281 6.92 14.68 45.18
N LEU A 282 6.38 13.71 44.51
CA LEU A 282 7.14 12.68 43.81
C LEU A 282 7.95 13.27 42.64
N ALA A 283 7.36 14.18 41.86
CA ALA A 283 8.00 14.82 40.73
C ALA A 283 9.23 15.67 41.11
N GLU A 284 9.23 16.25 42.33
CA GLU A 284 10.38 17.01 42.84
C GLU A 284 11.60 16.10 43.18
N ARG A 285 11.39 14.82 43.44
CA ARG A 285 12.39 13.92 44.01
C ARG A 285 12.74 12.72 43.12
N ALA A 286 11.90 12.33 42.21
CA ALA A 286 12.07 11.15 41.38
C ALA A 286 12.88 11.44 40.11
N GLU A 287 13.57 10.43 39.61
CA GLU A 287 14.16 10.49 38.29
C GLU A 287 13.05 10.54 37.21
N PRO A 288 13.20 11.35 36.16
CA PRO A 288 12.17 11.51 35.12
C PRO A 288 11.65 10.22 34.51
N ALA A 289 12.53 9.26 34.20
CA ALA A 289 12.13 7.98 33.63
C ALA A 289 11.28 7.13 34.61
N ALA A 290 11.63 7.15 35.91
CA ALA A 290 10.86 6.46 36.95
C ALA A 290 9.48 7.10 37.15
N LEU A 291 9.41 8.43 37.13
CA LEU A 291 8.16 9.18 37.23
C LEU A 291 7.20 8.85 36.09
N ILE A 292 7.67 8.92 34.84
CA ILE A 292 6.88 8.55 33.66
C ILE A 292 6.43 7.08 33.74
N GLY A 293 7.33 6.17 34.16
CA GLY A 293 6.98 4.75 34.32
C GLY A 293 5.90 4.49 35.38
N VAL A 294 5.83 5.31 36.43
CA VAL A 294 4.74 5.23 37.42
C VAL A 294 3.42 5.72 36.81
N LEU A 295 3.40 6.87 36.15
CA LEU A 295 2.20 7.37 35.46
C LEU A 295 1.67 6.37 34.44
N ASP A 296 2.54 5.82 33.62
CA ASP A 296 2.19 4.85 32.58
C ASP A 296 1.50 3.60 33.16
N GLN A 297 1.94 3.10 34.31
CA GLN A 297 1.28 1.97 34.98
C GLN A 297 -0.18 2.26 35.36
N TYR A 298 -0.46 3.48 35.86
CA TYR A 298 -1.82 3.86 36.23
C TYR A 298 -2.65 4.15 34.98
N PHE A 299 -2.15 4.97 34.06
CA PHE A 299 -2.93 5.45 32.93
C PHE A 299 -3.23 4.35 31.91
N THR A 300 -2.28 3.46 31.62
CA THR A 300 -2.55 2.28 30.77
C THR A 300 -3.65 1.40 31.37
N ALA A 301 -3.60 1.17 32.71
CA ALA A 301 -4.66 0.42 33.37
C ALA A 301 -6.01 1.16 33.35
N PHE A 302 -6.02 2.49 33.41
CA PHE A 302 -7.24 3.27 33.31
C PHE A 302 -7.79 3.31 31.89
N ASP A 303 -6.94 3.38 30.88
CA ASP A 303 -7.33 3.28 29.46
C ASP A 303 -8.10 1.98 29.19
N ASP A 304 -7.59 0.85 29.68
CA ASP A 304 -8.26 -0.46 29.59
C ASP A 304 -9.63 -0.49 30.27
N ILE A 305 -9.75 0.13 31.45
CA ILE A 305 -11.01 0.19 32.21
C ILE A 305 -12.04 1.05 31.47
N VAL A 306 -11.63 2.24 31.03
CA VAL A 306 -12.47 3.23 30.33
C VAL A 306 -13.01 2.62 29.04
N ALA A 307 -12.15 1.98 28.22
CA ALA A 307 -12.55 1.32 26.98
C ALA A 307 -13.56 0.19 27.21
N ARG A 308 -13.33 -0.69 28.21
CA ARG A 308 -14.27 -1.79 28.53
C ARG A 308 -15.61 -1.30 29.04
N ARG A 309 -15.65 -0.15 29.68
CA ARG A 309 -16.89 0.43 30.25
C ARG A 309 -17.63 1.37 29.28
N GLY A 310 -17.09 1.57 28.08
CA GLY A 310 -17.72 2.42 27.07
C GLY A 310 -17.66 3.92 27.40
N LEU A 311 -16.67 4.34 28.18
CA LEU A 311 -16.31 5.75 28.32
C LEU A 311 -15.21 6.10 27.31
N GLU A 312 -15.09 7.37 27.01
CA GLU A 312 -14.05 7.92 26.13
C GLU A 312 -13.00 8.67 26.96
N LYS A 313 -11.73 8.33 26.77
CA LYS A 313 -10.61 9.12 27.29
C LYS A 313 -10.53 10.43 26.53
N ILE A 314 -10.52 11.55 27.23
CA ILE A 314 -10.36 12.86 26.61
C ILE A 314 -8.89 13.29 26.60
N LYS A 315 -8.28 13.36 27.77
CA LYS A 315 -6.88 13.80 27.93
C LYS A 315 -6.34 13.50 29.33
N THR A 316 -5.05 13.69 29.49
CA THR A 316 -4.43 13.84 30.81
C THR A 316 -4.02 15.30 31.01
N ILE A 317 -4.14 15.79 32.25
CA ILE A 317 -3.76 17.14 32.66
C ILE A 317 -2.79 17.01 33.83
N GLY A 318 -1.48 16.91 33.49
CA GLY A 318 -0.47 16.53 34.50
C GLY A 318 -0.70 15.11 34.98
N ASP A 319 -1.01 14.96 36.26
CA ASP A 319 -1.31 13.68 36.94
C ASP A 319 -2.80 13.36 37.01
N ALA A 320 -3.65 14.23 36.45
CA ALA A 320 -5.09 14.02 36.38
C ALA A 320 -5.47 13.34 35.04
N TYR A 321 -6.34 12.34 35.14
CA TYR A 321 -6.92 11.61 34.02
C TYR A 321 -8.37 12.03 33.80
N MET A 322 -8.75 12.40 32.59
CA MET A 322 -10.09 12.85 32.25
C MET A 322 -10.75 11.90 31.26
N ALA A 323 -11.93 11.37 31.61
CA ALA A 323 -12.77 10.56 30.75
C ALA A 323 -14.23 11.09 30.76
N VAL A 324 -14.98 10.69 29.72
CA VAL A 324 -16.38 11.09 29.57
C VAL A 324 -17.22 9.91 29.08
N GLY A 325 -18.41 9.78 29.59
CA GLY A 325 -19.46 8.88 29.10
C GLY A 325 -20.57 9.66 28.41
N GLY A 326 -21.21 9.07 27.37
CA GLY A 326 -22.26 9.71 26.59
C GLY A 326 -21.74 10.60 25.46
N VAL A 327 -20.48 10.45 25.06
CA VAL A 327 -19.80 11.15 23.96
C VAL A 327 -18.93 10.14 23.23
N PRO A 328 -18.91 10.10 21.90
CA PRO A 328 -19.75 10.86 20.95
C PRO A 328 -21.18 10.35 20.84
N GLU A 329 -21.47 9.17 21.39
CA GLU A 329 -22.79 8.56 21.37
C GLU A 329 -23.58 8.91 22.65
N THR A 330 -24.80 9.38 22.48
CA THR A 330 -25.68 9.71 23.61
C THR A 330 -26.46 8.46 24.05
N GLY A 331 -26.39 8.14 25.34
CA GLY A 331 -27.14 7.05 25.96
C GLY A 331 -27.49 7.38 27.40
N LEU A 332 -28.39 6.61 28.05
CA LEU A 332 -28.77 6.82 29.45
C LEU A 332 -27.85 6.07 30.44
N ARG A 333 -26.88 5.32 29.93
CA ARG A 333 -26.01 4.41 30.71
C ARG A 333 -24.84 5.11 31.39
N HIS A 334 -24.35 6.18 30.83
CA HIS A 334 -23.07 6.81 31.18
C HIS A 334 -22.90 7.22 32.65
N PRO A 335 -23.93 7.62 33.41
CA PRO A 335 -23.71 7.96 34.84
C PRO A 335 -23.37 6.74 35.69
N VAL A 336 -24.05 5.61 35.44
CA VAL A 336 -23.82 4.36 36.16
C VAL A 336 -22.50 3.70 35.70
N ASP A 337 -22.23 3.72 34.40
CA ASP A 337 -20.98 3.22 33.85
C ASP A 337 -19.74 4.00 34.36
N ALA A 338 -19.87 5.34 34.54
CA ALA A 338 -18.83 6.16 35.17
C ALA A 338 -18.61 5.80 36.66
N CYS A 339 -19.67 5.49 37.38
CA CYS A 339 -19.57 5.02 38.77
C CYS A 339 -18.82 3.66 38.84
N LEU A 340 -19.17 2.71 37.97
CA LEU A 340 -18.48 1.43 37.91
C LEU A 340 -17.03 1.59 37.50
N THR A 341 -16.75 2.47 36.53
CA THR A 341 -15.38 2.82 36.09
C THR A 341 -14.55 3.34 37.26
N ALA A 342 -15.10 4.28 38.04
CA ALA A 342 -14.42 4.84 39.19
C ALA A 342 -14.12 3.81 40.29
N LEU A 343 -15.05 2.89 40.59
CA LEU A 343 -14.82 1.80 41.54
C LEU A 343 -13.72 0.84 41.05
N GLU A 344 -13.69 0.53 39.77
CA GLU A 344 -12.66 -0.32 39.17
C GLU A 344 -11.28 0.36 39.12
N MET A 345 -11.25 1.68 38.80
CA MET A 345 -10.03 2.49 38.87
C MET A 345 -9.47 2.55 40.32
N GLN A 346 -10.30 2.80 41.32
CA GLN A 346 -9.89 2.78 42.72
C GLN A 346 -9.32 1.44 43.15
N ALA A 347 -9.99 0.35 42.79
CA ALA A 347 -9.50 -1.01 43.08
C ALA A 347 -8.15 -1.30 42.40
N THR A 348 -7.98 -0.84 41.18
CA THR A 348 -6.75 -1.02 40.41
C THR A 348 -5.62 -0.15 40.97
N ALA A 349 -5.87 1.11 41.29
CA ALA A 349 -4.92 2.00 41.94
C ALA A 349 -4.43 1.44 43.29
N ALA A 350 -5.34 0.91 44.09
CA ALA A 350 -5.00 0.27 45.36
C ALA A 350 -4.09 -0.98 45.17
N ARG A 351 -4.33 -1.76 44.12
CA ARG A 351 -3.47 -2.92 43.77
C ARG A 351 -2.09 -2.48 43.31
N ILE A 352 -2.00 -1.46 42.45
CA ILE A 352 -0.73 -0.89 41.99
C ILE A 352 0.04 -0.33 43.20
N LYS A 353 -0.62 0.47 44.05
CA LYS A 353 -0.03 1.00 45.28
C LYS A 353 0.55 -0.12 46.14
N SER A 354 -0.25 -1.15 46.51
CA SER A 354 0.21 -2.27 47.33
C SER A 354 1.39 -3.03 46.73
N ARG A 355 1.43 -3.18 45.41
CA ARG A 355 2.57 -3.79 44.71
C ARG A 355 3.81 -2.90 44.80
N ASN A 356 3.68 -1.62 44.50
CA ASN A 356 4.79 -0.67 44.51
C ASN A 356 5.36 -0.49 45.92
N ASP A 357 4.53 -0.43 46.95
CA ASP A 357 4.96 -0.35 48.38
C ASP A 357 5.83 -1.56 48.73
N LYS A 358 5.45 -2.80 48.34
CA LYS A 358 6.25 -4.01 48.54
C LYS A 358 7.59 -3.98 47.83
N MET A 359 7.64 -3.36 46.65
CA MET A 359 8.84 -3.22 45.83
C MET A 359 9.67 -1.98 46.19
N ARG A 360 9.23 -1.18 47.16
CA ARG A 360 9.82 0.11 47.54
C ARG A 360 9.85 1.11 46.35
N LEU A 361 8.91 0.99 45.45
CA LEU A 361 8.69 1.93 44.35
C LEU A 361 7.72 3.05 44.77
N PRO A 362 7.77 4.20 44.13
CA PRO A 362 6.81 5.27 44.38
C PRO A 362 5.38 4.78 44.19
N SER A 363 4.51 5.15 45.13
CA SER A 363 3.10 4.78 45.12
C SER A 363 2.21 5.99 45.36
N LEU A 364 1.08 6.05 44.68
CA LEU A 364 0.16 7.18 44.68
C LEU A 364 -1.24 6.71 45.04
N GLU A 365 -2.00 7.59 45.69
CA GLU A 365 -3.43 7.35 46.00
C GLU A 365 -4.31 8.07 44.98
N LEU A 366 -5.40 7.43 44.60
CA LEU A 366 -6.33 7.97 43.63
C LEU A 366 -7.47 8.71 44.33
N ARG A 367 -7.82 9.89 43.84
CA ARG A 367 -9.10 10.55 44.15
C ARG A 367 -9.89 10.75 42.86
N VAL A 368 -11.21 10.60 42.92
CA VAL A 368 -12.08 10.66 41.74
C VAL A 368 -13.24 11.59 41.98
N GLY A 369 -13.53 12.43 40.98
CA GLY A 369 -14.70 13.30 40.94
C GLY A 369 -15.56 13.02 39.71
N ILE A 370 -16.89 12.93 39.89
CA ILE A 370 -17.84 12.63 38.82
C ILE A 370 -19.00 13.59 38.83
N HIS A 371 -19.32 14.14 37.67
CA HIS A 371 -20.53 14.96 37.47
C HIS A 371 -21.19 14.66 36.14
N THR A 372 -22.53 14.79 36.12
CA THR A 372 -23.34 14.64 34.89
C THR A 372 -24.01 15.98 34.57
N GLY A 373 -23.84 16.45 33.35
CA GLY A 373 -24.43 17.69 32.87
C GLY A 373 -24.20 17.90 31.35
N PRO A 374 -24.62 19.07 30.84
CA PRO A 374 -24.44 19.39 29.43
C PRO A 374 -22.99 19.75 29.10
N VAL A 375 -22.54 19.35 27.92
CA VAL A 375 -21.22 19.67 27.37
C VAL A 375 -21.30 20.02 25.88
N ILE A 376 -20.29 20.72 25.40
CA ILE A 376 -20.02 20.88 23.96
C ILE A 376 -18.81 20.01 23.63
N SER A 377 -18.91 19.15 22.64
CA SER A 377 -17.79 18.38 22.13
C SER A 377 -17.35 18.91 20.78
N GLY A 378 -16.05 18.84 20.48
CA GLY A 378 -15.54 19.29 19.19
C GLY A 378 -14.04 19.05 19.04
N VAL A 379 -13.52 19.36 17.85
CA VAL A 379 -12.10 19.31 17.53
C VAL A 379 -11.58 20.73 17.36
N VAL A 380 -10.47 21.04 18.01
CA VAL A 380 -9.81 22.35 17.96
C VAL A 380 -8.39 22.19 17.45
N GLY A 381 -7.92 23.18 16.69
CA GLY A 381 -6.58 23.28 16.14
C GLY A 381 -6.52 22.98 14.64
N ASN A 382 -5.55 23.63 13.95
CA ASN A 382 -5.32 23.44 12.52
C ASN A 382 -4.12 22.54 12.22
N HIS A 383 -3.13 22.50 13.11
CA HIS A 383 -1.91 21.70 12.95
C HIS A 383 -1.83 20.50 13.91
N ARG A 384 -2.50 20.63 15.06
CA ARG A 384 -2.65 19.54 16.03
C ARG A 384 -4.13 19.48 16.39
N PHE A 385 -4.82 18.54 15.80
CA PHE A 385 -6.21 18.28 16.14
C PHE A 385 -6.29 17.69 17.53
N THR A 386 -7.10 18.33 18.38
CA THR A 386 -7.39 17.83 19.72
C THR A 386 -8.90 17.74 19.88
N PHE A 387 -9.41 16.54 20.08
CA PHE A 387 -10.79 16.34 20.51
C PHE A 387 -10.91 16.68 21.99
N ASP A 388 -11.87 17.51 22.33
CA ASP A 388 -12.08 17.94 23.71
C ASP A 388 -13.57 18.21 23.98
N ILE A 389 -13.89 18.39 25.26
CA ILE A 389 -15.22 18.78 25.72
C ILE A 389 -15.16 20.04 26.61
N TRP A 390 -16.17 20.89 26.49
CA TRP A 390 -16.29 22.15 27.24
C TRP A 390 -17.67 22.26 27.86
N GLY A 391 -17.77 22.99 28.97
CA GLY A 391 -19.01 23.30 29.65
C GLY A 391 -18.89 23.33 31.17
N ASP A 392 -19.92 23.81 31.82
CA ASP A 392 -19.99 23.88 33.29
C ASP A 392 -19.87 22.49 33.94
N ALA A 393 -20.36 21.47 33.28
CA ALA A 393 -20.24 20.09 33.74
C ALA A 393 -18.77 19.62 33.88
N VAL A 394 -17.86 20.09 33.05
CA VAL A 394 -16.42 19.77 33.14
C VAL A 394 -15.84 20.42 34.41
N ASN A 395 -16.17 21.70 34.64
CA ASN A 395 -15.71 22.43 35.84
C ASN A 395 -16.25 21.83 37.13
N THR A 396 -17.52 21.42 37.13
CA THR A 396 -18.16 20.79 38.27
C THR A 396 -17.54 19.42 38.57
N ALA A 397 -17.23 18.60 37.56
CA ALA A 397 -16.54 17.32 37.76
C ALA A 397 -15.13 17.51 38.33
N ALA A 398 -14.37 18.50 37.84
CA ALA A 398 -13.07 18.87 38.39
C ALA A 398 -13.19 19.38 39.85
N LEU A 399 -14.26 20.15 40.19
CA LEU A 399 -14.54 20.57 41.55
C LEU A 399 -14.83 19.38 42.46
N MET A 400 -15.61 18.40 42.00
CA MET A 400 -15.88 17.15 42.76
C MET A 400 -14.57 16.40 43.03
N GLU A 401 -13.66 16.33 42.08
CA GLU A 401 -12.34 15.72 42.22
C GLU A 401 -11.47 16.48 43.23
N ALA A 402 -11.31 17.79 43.06
CA ALA A 402 -10.47 18.66 43.90
C ALA A 402 -10.84 18.59 45.38
N HIS A 403 -12.13 18.41 45.69
CA HIS A 403 -12.62 18.29 47.06
C HIS A 403 -12.76 16.83 47.52
N CYS A 404 -12.31 15.85 46.70
CA CYS A 404 -12.34 14.46 47.09
C CYS A 404 -11.18 14.13 48.05
N LEU A 405 -11.42 13.18 48.95
CA LEU A 405 -10.36 12.61 49.79
C LEU A 405 -9.57 11.53 49.03
N PRO A 406 -8.27 11.39 49.29
CA PRO A 406 -7.50 10.29 48.76
C PRO A 406 -8.14 8.93 49.04
N GLY A 407 -8.14 8.05 48.08
CA GLY A 407 -8.77 6.71 48.20
C GLY A 407 -10.30 6.71 48.10
N ARG A 408 -10.95 7.85 47.81
CA ARG A 408 -12.42 7.97 47.73
C ARG A 408 -12.88 8.41 46.35
N ILE A 409 -14.20 8.27 46.14
CA ILE A 409 -14.90 8.74 44.93
C ILE A 409 -15.96 9.71 45.32
N ASN A 410 -15.93 10.92 44.80
CA ASN A 410 -16.88 12.00 45.10
C ASN A 410 -17.79 12.21 43.88
N VAL A 411 -19.10 12.24 44.10
CA VAL A 411 -20.08 12.40 43.03
C VAL A 411 -21.02 13.55 43.37
N SER A 412 -21.48 14.27 42.35
CA SER A 412 -22.49 15.30 42.51
C SER A 412 -23.88 14.72 42.72
N GLU A 413 -24.83 15.53 43.18
CA GLU A 413 -26.23 15.15 43.38
C GLU A 413 -26.87 14.61 42.10
N THR A 414 -26.53 15.17 40.92
CA THR A 414 -27.03 14.68 39.63
C THR A 414 -26.64 13.23 39.40
N VAL A 415 -25.35 12.87 39.62
CA VAL A 415 -24.85 11.50 39.53
C VAL A 415 -25.48 10.63 40.62
N ALA A 416 -25.56 11.14 41.86
CA ALA A 416 -26.20 10.42 42.98
C ALA A 416 -27.65 10.05 42.66
N GLY A 417 -28.40 10.92 41.98
CA GLY A 417 -29.78 10.63 41.53
C GLY A 417 -29.88 9.42 40.63
N HIS A 418 -28.92 9.23 39.71
CA HIS A 418 -28.84 8.06 38.83
C HIS A 418 -28.26 6.81 39.54
N ALA A 419 -27.42 6.97 40.55
CA ALA A 419 -26.65 5.89 41.17
C ALA A 419 -27.35 5.30 42.42
N ARG A 420 -28.25 6.02 43.09
CA ARG A 420 -28.87 5.62 44.38
C ARG A 420 -29.56 4.26 44.37
N ALA A 421 -30.11 3.84 43.24
CA ALA A 421 -30.75 2.53 43.12
C ALA A 421 -29.73 1.39 43.28
N LEU A 422 -28.54 1.55 42.77
CA LEU A 422 -27.54 0.46 42.58
C LEU A 422 -26.35 0.56 43.57
N PHE A 423 -26.02 1.75 44.06
CA PHE A 423 -24.82 2.00 44.86
C PHE A 423 -25.15 2.48 46.26
N GLU A 424 -24.22 2.24 47.19
CA GLU A 424 -24.22 2.84 48.53
C GLU A 424 -23.53 4.20 48.46
N LEU A 425 -24.31 5.24 48.79
CA LEU A 425 -23.88 6.64 48.77
C LEU A 425 -23.93 7.23 50.19
N GLU A 426 -22.90 7.98 50.55
CA GLU A 426 -22.76 8.66 51.84
C GLU A 426 -22.79 10.18 51.63
N PRO A 427 -23.78 10.91 52.20
CA PRO A 427 -23.81 12.36 52.07
C PRO A 427 -22.55 12.97 52.65
N ARG A 428 -21.98 13.95 51.94
CA ARG A 428 -20.78 14.67 52.39
C ARG A 428 -21.06 16.14 52.73
N GLY A 429 -22.17 16.65 52.24
CA GLY A 429 -22.53 18.04 52.39
C GLY A 429 -22.19 18.95 51.21
N PRO A 430 -22.61 20.19 51.29
CA PRO A 430 -22.49 21.13 50.18
C PRO A 430 -21.09 21.68 50.02
N ILE A 431 -20.76 22.03 48.75
CA ILE A 431 -19.58 22.81 48.42
C ILE A 431 -19.99 24.06 47.62
N GLU A 432 -19.34 25.15 47.92
CA GLU A 432 -19.51 26.38 47.17
C GLU A 432 -18.69 26.33 45.86
N ALA A 433 -19.37 26.51 44.74
CA ALA A 433 -18.77 26.68 43.43
C ALA A 433 -18.68 28.18 43.08
N LYS A 434 -18.00 28.50 41.99
CA LYS A 434 -17.97 29.85 41.42
C LYS A 434 -19.41 30.35 41.17
N HIS A 435 -19.65 31.63 41.35
CA HIS A 435 -20.96 32.29 41.16
C HIS A 435 -22.06 31.87 42.16
N GLU A 436 -21.72 31.67 43.42
CA GLU A 436 -22.67 31.38 44.52
C GLU A 436 -23.53 30.12 44.31
N ARG A 437 -23.11 29.22 43.45
CA ARG A 437 -23.78 27.93 43.28
C ARG A 437 -23.25 26.93 44.29
N THR A 438 -24.16 26.25 44.95
CA THR A 438 -23.84 25.19 45.90
C THR A 438 -24.13 23.84 45.26
N HIS A 439 -23.19 22.93 45.35
CA HIS A 439 -23.37 21.57 44.90
C HIS A 439 -23.32 20.60 46.09
N GLU A 440 -24.36 19.79 46.24
CA GLU A 440 -24.35 18.66 47.16
C GLU A 440 -23.44 17.55 46.69
N MET A 441 -22.64 17.02 47.59
CA MET A 441 -21.66 15.97 47.32
C MET A 441 -21.99 14.70 48.06
N PHE A 442 -21.64 13.57 47.43
CA PHE A 442 -21.79 12.23 48.00
C PHE A 442 -20.53 11.43 47.76
N PHE A 443 -20.10 10.67 48.76
CA PHE A 443 -19.12 9.60 48.51
C PHE A 443 -19.81 8.38 47.93
N LEU A 444 -19.26 7.88 46.81
CA LEU A 444 -19.64 6.61 46.23
C LEU A 444 -18.77 5.51 46.88
N ASN A 445 -19.37 4.67 47.71
CA ASN A 445 -18.63 3.69 48.49
C ASN A 445 -18.47 2.36 47.77
N ARG A 446 -19.55 1.76 47.30
CA ARG A 446 -19.58 0.44 46.64
C ARG A 446 -20.95 0.17 46.00
N LEU A 447 -21.05 -0.90 45.24
CA LEU A 447 -22.35 -1.48 44.89
C LEU A 447 -23.06 -1.94 46.14
N LYS A 448 -24.38 -1.82 46.18
CA LYS A 448 -25.20 -2.44 47.24
C LYS A 448 -24.97 -3.95 47.23
N GLN A 449 -25.05 -4.59 48.39
CA GLN A 449 -24.69 -5.99 48.54
C GLN A 449 -25.53 -6.93 47.66
N GLU A 450 -26.79 -6.59 47.43
CA GLU A 450 -27.72 -7.32 46.57
C GLU A 450 -27.32 -7.27 45.09
N PHE A 451 -26.54 -6.31 44.65
CA PHE A 451 -26.08 -6.11 43.28
C PHE A 451 -24.61 -6.45 43.07
N SER A 452 -23.94 -6.99 44.09
CA SER A 452 -22.53 -7.32 43.98
C SER A 452 -22.27 -8.83 44.09
N SER A 453 -21.33 -9.32 43.26
CA SER A 453 -20.83 -10.70 43.35
C SER A 453 -19.65 -10.85 44.31
N ASP A 454 -19.09 -9.74 44.85
CA ASP A 454 -17.98 -9.75 45.78
C ASP A 454 -18.29 -8.95 47.07
N PRO A 455 -17.72 -9.32 48.22
CA PRO A 455 -17.97 -8.62 49.50
C PRO A 455 -17.54 -7.15 49.50
N ALA A 456 -16.59 -6.79 48.63
CA ALA A 456 -16.10 -5.41 48.51
C ALA A 456 -17.06 -4.51 47.72
N GLY A 457 -18.10 -5.07 47.07
CA GLY A 457 -19.08 -4.28 46.30
C GLY A 457 -18.49 -3.68 45.03
N ARG A 458 -17.58 -4.39 44.36
CA ARG A 458 -16.86 -3.87 43.18
C ARG A 458 -17.25 -4.55 41.88
N ARG A 459 -17.81 -5.76 41.94
CA ARG A 459 -18.18 -6.56 40.77
C ARG A 459 -19.68 -6.73 40.70
N PRO A 460 -20.34 -6.29 39.61
CA PRO A 460 -21.75 -6.50 39.40
C PRO A 460 -22.11 -8.00 39.35
N ASN A 461 -23.31 -8.34 39.77
CA ASN A 461 -23.93 -9.68 39.64
C ASN A 461 -25.08 -9.64 38.62
N GLU A 462 -25.81 -10.76 38.46
CA GLU A 462 -26.95 -10.85 37.54
C GLU A 462 -28.13 -9.93 37.94
N SER A 463 -28.37 -9.75 39.24
CA SER A 463 -29.39 -8.82 39.74
C SER A 463 -29.09 -7.37 39.39
N PHE A 464 -27.79 -6.99 39.37
CA PHE A 464 -27.35 -5.69 38.87
C PHE A 464 -27.73 -5.52 37.41
N ALA A 465 -27.46 -6.51 36.55
CA ALA A 465 -27.73 -6.40 35.12
C ALA A 465 -29.24 -6.22 34.85
N ALA A 466 -30.10 -6.98 35.56
CA ALA A 466 -31.55 -6.87 35.44
C ALA A 466 -32.07 -5.49 35.86
N GLU A 467 -31.63 -4.95 37.02
CA GLU A 467 -32.03 -3.64 37.50
C GLU A 467 -31.47 -2.52 36.64
N TYR A 468 -30.26 -2.68 36.16
CA TYR A 468 -29.61 -1.73 35.25
C TYR A 468 -30.38 -1.61 33.92
N ASP A 469 -30.75 -2.73 33.30
CA ASP A 469 -31.56 -2.75 32.07
C ASP A 469 -32.96 -2.12 32.32
N ARG A 470 -33.56 -2.33 33.50
CA ARG A 470 -34.81 -1.70 33.88
C ARG A 470 -34.68 -0.15 33.96
N LEU A 471 -33.62 0.35 34.59
CA LEU A 471 -33.36 1.77 34.77
C LEU A 471 -33.12 2.50 33.42
N ILE A 472 -32.57 1.82 32.43
CA ILE A 472 -32.31 2.39 31.09
C ILE A 472 -33.46 2.18 30.10
N GLY A 473 -34.60 1.58 30.54
CA GLY A 473 -35.80 1.36 29.72
C GLY A 473 -35.63 0.23 28.66
N ARG A 474 -34.68 -0.70 28.83
CA ARG A 474 -34.60 -1.92 28.03
C ARG A 474 -35.42 -3.04 28.69
N SER A 475 -36.28 -3.72 27.88
CA SER A 475 -36.96 -4.95 28.30
C SER A 475 -35.93 -6.07 28.52
N PRO A 476 -36.03 -6.91 29.56
CA PRO A 476 -35.02 -7.92 29.94
C PRO A 476 -34.82 -9.09 28.95
N ALA A 477 -35.23 -8.99 27.71
CA ALA A 477 -35.29 -10.07 26.74
C ALA A 477 -34.29 -10.00 25.56
N GLN A 478 -33.11 -9.44 25.73
CA GLN A 478 -32.02 -9.66 24.73
C GLN A 478 -30.72 -10.02 25.42
N PRO A 479 -30.18 -11.24 25.19
CA PRO A 479 -28.87 -11.62 25.71
C PRO A 479 -27.78 -10.68 25.15
N LEU A 480 -26.84 -10.33 26.00
CA LEU A 480 -25.62 -9.62 25.64
C LEU A 480 -24.95 -10.35 24.47
N ARG A 481 -24.86 -9.73 23.32
CA ARG A 481 -24.01 -10.24 22.24
C ARG A 481 -22.57 -10.20 22.75
N GLU A 482 -22.02 -11.38 23.00
CA GLU A 482 -20.58 -11.55 23.11
C GLU A 482 -19.94 -10.96 21.84
N SER A 483 -19.10 -9.94 22.03
CA SER A 483 -18.24 -9.44 20.97
C SER A 483 -17.25 -10.55 20.63
N SER A 484 -17.58 -11.35 19.60
CA SER A 484 -16.64 -12.28 19.01
C SER A 484 -15.50 -11.47 18.40
N SER A 485 -14.36 -11.54 19.05
CA SER A 485 -13.05 -11.22 18.49
C SER A 485 -12.83 -12.02 17.21
N ARG A 486 -12.68 -11.33 16.10
CA ARG A 486 -11.91 -11.79 14.94
C ARG A 486 -10.96 -10.69 14.50
#